data_6ccb77357dcb8567491ad8ff1352682d
#
_entry.id   6ccb77357dcb8567491ad8ff1352682d
#
_cell.length_a   1.000
_cell.length_b   1.000
_cell.length_c   1.000
_cell.angle_alpha   90.00
_cell.angle_beta   90.00
_cell.angle_gamma   90.00
#
_symmetry.space_group_name_H-M   'P 1'
#
loop_
_entity.id
_entity.type
_entity.pdbx_description
1 polymer ?
#
loop_
_entity_poly.entity_id
_entity_poly.type
_entity_poly.pdbx_seq_one_letter_code
_entity_poly.pdbx_strand_id
1 'polypeptide(L)'
;VRDVLRKLYAENALEGCVFIGDVPIAMITKAQHLTSAFKMDERDHPLHETSVPSDRFYDDFDLQFVPQGTPSQGLFHYYEMSPDSPQYISCDIYSGRIKAQKAYGDPYKQIARYLEKAVAEHRDATPFDQFVSYTGHGSYSNSLIAWRDEQQLLDEQFGNVFSRTHNAKFLRYSMQPFVKESLIREVRRDDVDMMVFHEHGMPHRQYLSGTPYVESAEDAAAEMQRSLRELARRPGS
;
A
#
# COMPACT_ATOMS: atom_id res chain seq x y z
N VAL A 1 -21.34 -2.88 -11.53
CA VAL A 1 -20.03 -3.54 -11.76
C VAL A 1 -19.98 -4.84 -10.99
N ARG A 2 -20.12 -4.83 -9.65
CA ARG A 2 -20.05 -6.03 -8.81
C ARG A 2 -20.96 -7.16 -9.30
N ASP A 3 -22.22 -6.88 -9.59
CA ASP A 3 -23.17 -7.90 -10.04
C ASP A 3 -22.80 -8.50 -11.40
N VAL A 4 -22.20 -7.70 -12.28
CA VAL A 4 -21.65 -8.20 -13.56
C VAL A 4 -20.50 -9.16 -13.32
N LEU A 5 -19.57 -8.83 -12.41
CA LEU A 5 -18.45 -9.71 -12.07
C LEU A 5 -18.94 -11.03 -11.45
N ARG A 6 -19.88 -10.95 -10.50
CA ARG A 6 -20.50 -12.16 -9.90
C ARG A 6 -21.14 -13.06 -10.96
N LYS A 7 -21.86 -12.47 -11.91
CA LYS A 7 -22.47 -13.22 -13.01
C LYS A 7 -21.41 -13.88 -13.90
N LEU A 8 -20.37 -13.14 -14.29
CA LEU A 8 -19.27 -13.67 -15.09
C LEU A 8 -18.50 -14.77 -14.36
N TYR A 9 -18.30 -14.63 -13.06
CA TYR A 9 -17.69 -15.67 -12.23
C TYR A 9 -18.52 -16.96 -12.25
N ALA A 10 -19.84 -16.85 -12.01
CA ALA A 10 -20.73 -18.00 -11.97
C ALA A 10 -20.93 -18.68 -13.34
N GLU A 11 -20.98 -17.92 -14.43
CA GLU A 11 -21.32 -18.42 -15.77
C GLU A 11 -20.09 -18.73 -16.63
N ASN A 12 -18.96 -18.07 -16.39
CA ASN A 12 -17.80 -18.12 -17.29
C ASN A 12 -16.48 -18.44 -16.58
N ALA A 13 -16.52 -18.82 -15.31
CA ALA A 13 -15.32 -19.11 -14.49
C ALA A 13 -14.30 -17.96 -14.53
N LEU A 14 -14.76 -16.72 -14.31
CA LEU A 14 -13.91 -15.54 -14.27
C LEU A 14 -12.84 -15.69 -13.18
N GLU A 15 -11.57 -15.59 -13.52
CA GLU A 15 -10.47 -15.69 -12.56
C GLU A 15 -10.05 -14.33 -11.99
N GLY A 16 -10.27 -13.24 -12.74
CA GLY A 16 -9.86 -11.92 -12.30
C GLY A 16 -10.35 -10.78 -13.18
N CYS A 17 -10.12 -9.55 -12.73
CA CYS A 17 -10.47 -8.35 -13.49
C CYS A 17 -9.44 -7.22 -13.29
N VAL A 18 -9.36 -6.35 -14.30
CA VAL A 18 -8.59 -5.10 -14.22
C VAL A 18 -9.54 -3.93 -14.49
N PHE A 19 -9.65 -3.04 -13.50
CA PHE A 19 -10.42 -1.81 -13.62
C PHE A 19 -9.57 -0.72 -14.27
N ILE A 20 -9.96 -0.25 -15.45
CA ILE A 20 -9.21 0.78 -16.18
C ILE A 20 -10.00 2.09 -16.15
N GLY A 21 -9.36 3.17 -15.71
CA GLY A 21 -9.97 4.50 -15.64
C GLY A 21 -10.78 4.74 -14.37
N ASP A 22 -11.84 5.53 -14.50
CA ASP A 22 -12.67 6.02 -13.39
C ASP A 22 -13.78 5.02 -13.02
N VAL A 23 -13.42 3.80 -12.68
CA VAL A 23 -14.36 2.82 -12.10
C VAL A 23 -14.67 3.21 -10.65
N PRO A 24 -15.93 3.16 -10.20
CA PRO A 24 -16.31 3.52 -8.83
C PRO A 24 -15.42 2.88 -7.77
N ILE A 25 -15.14 3.63 -6.72
CA ILE A 25 -14.36 3.17 -5.57
C ILE A 25 -15.33 2.95 -4.40
N ALA A 26 -15.38 1.74 -3.90
CA ALA A 26 -16.13 1.42 -2.71
C ALA A 26 -15.37 1.90 -1.46
N MET A 27 -15.99 2.77 -0.68
CA MET A 27 -15.50 3.30 0.59
C MET A 27 -16.22 2.57 1.71
N ILE A 28 -15.51 1.75 2.49
CA ILE A 28 -16.12 0.83 3.45
C ILE A 28 -15.90 1.32 4.87
N THR A 29 -16.99 1.35 5.65
CA THR A 29 -16.98 1.56 7.10
C THR A 29 -17.18 0.24 7.85
N LYS A 30 -16.91 0.22 9.15
CA LYS A 30 -17.13 -0.93 10.05
C LYS A 30 -16.56 -2.26 9.54
N ALA A 31 -15.43 -2.19 8.86
CA ALA A 31 -14.79 -3.34 8.22
C ALA A 31 -13.30 -3.43 8.56
N GLN A 32 -13.01 -3.57 9.86
CA GLN A 32 -11.62 -3.57 10.36
C GLN A 32 -10.73 -4.63 9.71
N HIS A 33 -11.29 -5.80 9.41
CA HIS A 33 -10.55 -6.91 8.78
C HIS A 33 -10.28 -6.72 7.27
N LEU A 34 -10.91 -5.73 6.62
CA LEU A 34 -10.65 -5.41 5.20
C LEU A 34 -9.43 -4.50 5.00
N THR A 35 -8.88 -3.99 6.08
CA THR A 35 -7.75 -3.07 6.03
C THR A 35 -7.05 -3.00 7.38
N SER A 36 -5.74 -2.82 7.36
CA SER A 36 -4.93 -2.49 8.53
C SER A 36 -4.89 -0.98 8.81
N ALA A 37 -5.48 -0.15 7.96
CA ALA A 37 -5.47 1.28 8.11
C ALA A 37 -6.23 1.71 9.39
N PHE A 38 -5.67 2.70 10.08
CA PHE A 38 -6.33 3.36 11.18
C PHE A 38 -7.61 4.06 10.68
N LYS A 39 -8.70 3.86 11.39
CA LYS A 39 -9.97 4.53 11.11
C LYS A 39 -10.34 5.47 12.25
N MET A 40 -10.87 6.63 11.87
CA MET A 40 -11.43 7.58 12.82
C MET A 40 -12.74 7.04 13.42
N ASP A 41 -13.08 7.53 14.61
CA ASP A 41 -14.33 7.15 15.27
C ASP A 41 -15.54 7.68 14.47
N GLU A 42 -16.43 6.79 14.08
CA GLU A 42 -17.60 7.13 13.25
C GLU A 42 -18.61 8.03 13.99
N ARG A 43 -18.56 8.11 15.33
CA ARG A 43 -19.43 8.98 16.13
C ARG A 43 -19.02 10.43 16.06
N ASP A 44 -17.73 10.69 15.88
CA ASP A 44 -17.14 12.02 15.97
C ASP A 44 -16.66 12.56 14.62
N HIS A 45 -16.61 11.69 13.60
CA HIS A 45 -16.04 12.03 12.29
C HIS A 45 -16.99 11.68 11.14
N PRO A 46 -17.00 12.47 10.05
CA PRO A 46 -17.86 12.24 8.92
C PRO A 46 -17.44 10.98 8.13
N LEU A 47 -18.38 10.44 7.38
CA LEU A 47 -18.26 9.18 6.65
C LEU A 47 -17.02 9.11 5.73
N HIS A 48 -16.62 10.23 5.11
CA HIS A 48 -15.44 10.26 4.23
C HIS A 48 -14.11 10.16 4.98
N GLU A 49 -14.10 10.41 6.30
CA GLU A 49 -12.91 10.25 7.15
C GLU A 49 -12.86 8.88 7.82
N THR A 50 -14.03 8.25 8.02
CA THR A 50 -14.17 6.99 8.74
C THR A 50 -14.19 5.77 7.83
N SER A 51 -14.26 5.96 6.52
CA SER A 51 -14.27 4.90 5.52
C SER A 51 -12.92 4.75 4.81
N VAL A 52 -12.67 3.54 4.32
CA VAL A 52 -11.45 3.21 3.57
C VAL A 52 -11.79 2.63 2.21
N PRO A 53 -11.01 2.91 1.16
CA PRO A 53 -11.20 2.30 -0.14
C PRO A 53 -10.87 0.81 -0.08
N SER A 54 -11.74 -0.04 -0.65
CA SER A 54 -11.49 -1.47 -0.71
C SER A 54 -12.10 -2.11 -1.96
N ASP A 55 -11.26 -2.74 -2.77
CA ASP A 55 -11.70 -3.52 -3.91
C ASP A 55 -12.20 -4.92 -3.51
N ARG A 56 -12.12 -5.30 -2.22
CA ARG A 56 -12.84 -6.46 -1.69
C ARG A 56 -14.34 -6.39 -1.96
N PHE A 57 -14.89 -5.21 -2.15
CA PHE A 57 -16.24 -5.00 -2.63
C PHE A 57 -16.50 -5.65 -4.00
N TYR A 58 -15.50 -5.76 -4.85
CA TYR A 58 -15.61 -6.25 -6.21
C TYR A 58 -15.15 -7.69 -6.41
N ASP A 59 -14.26 -8.17 -5.59
CA ASP A 59 -13.53 -9.43 -5.80
C ASP A 59 -13.76 -10.50 -4.72
N ASP A 60 -14.45 -10.15 -3.62
CA ASP A 60 -14.94 -11.08 -2.61
C ASP A 60 -16.47 -11.06 -2.63
N PHE A 61 -17.08 -12.09 -3.21
CA PHE A 61 -18.52 -12.10 -3.48
C PHE A 61 -19.35 -12.53 -2.27
N ASP A 62 -18.75 -13.14 -1.28
CA ASP A 62 -19.43 -13.57 -0.04
C ASP A 62 -19.66 -12.39 0.91
N LEU A 63 -18.83 -11.36 0.83
CA LEU A 63 -19.00 -10.16 1.66
C LEU A 63 -20.31 -9.43 1.33
N GLN A 64 -21.02 -8.99 2.36
CA GLN A 64 -22.29 -8.28 2.26
C GLN A 64 -22.12 -6.82 2.68
N PHE A 65 -22.66 -5.92 1.87
CA PHE A 65 -22.52 -4.48 2.05
C PHE A 65 -23.87 -3.77 1.99
N VAL A 66 -24.04 -2.79 2.88
CA VAL A 66 -25.23 -1.92 2.93
C VAL A 66 -24.80 -0.53 2.47
N PRO A 67 -25.44 0.03 1.41
CA PRO A 67 -25.15 1.38 0.95
C PRO A 67 -25.38 2.41 2.06
N GLN A 68 -24.47 3.38 2.17
CA GLN A 68 -24.53 4.48 3.12
C GLN A 68 -24.71 5.82 2.39
N GLY A 69 -25.63 6.63 2.89
CA GLY A 69 -25.88 7.96 2.35
C GLY A 69 -26.59 7.96 0.98
N THR A 70 -26.70 9.15 0.41
CA THR A 70 -27.26 9.33 -0.95
C THR A 70 -26.20 8.90 -1.98
N PRO A 71 -26.58 8.18 -3.05
CA PRO A 71 -25.65 7.85 -4.12
C PRO A 71 -24.91 9.10 -4.59
N SER A 72 -23.60 9.15 -4.40
CA SER A 72 -22.83 10.29 -4.88
C SER A 72 -22.74 10.22 -6.40
N GLN A 73 -22.79 11.38 -7.07
CA GLN A 73 -22.50 11.46 -8.51
C GLN A 73 -20.98 11.36 -8.81
N GLY A 74 -20.17 11.11 -7.77
CA GLY A 74 -18.74 11.05 -7.85
C GLY A 74 -18.18 9.63 -7.99
N LEU A 75 -16.88 9.55 -7.83
CA LEU A 75 -16.12 8.31 -7.91
C LEU A 75 -16.27 7.44 -6.64
N PHE A 76 -16.51 8.07 -5.49
CA PHE A 76 -16.57 7.40 -4.19
C PHE A 76 -18.00 7.04 -3.81
N HIS A 77 -18.23 5.75 -3.54
CA HIS A 77 -19.50 5.24 -3.08
C HIS A 77 -19.32 4.58 -1.72
N TYR A 78 -20.13 4.98 -0.75
CA TYR A 78 -19.97 4.59 0.65
C TYR A 78 -20.85 3.40 1.00
N TYR A 79 -20.26 2.47 1.76
CA TYR A 79 -20.92 1.26 2.22
C TYR A 79 -20.51 0.95 3.67
N GLU A 80 -21.40 0.32 4.37
CA GLU A 80 -21.12 -0.35 5.62
C GLU A 80 -21.05 -1.85 5.37
N MET A 81 -20.08 -2.54 5.94
CA MET A 81 -20.09 -3.99 5.91
C MET A 81 -21.18 -4.51 6.84
N SER A 82 -22.07 -5.37 6.33
CA SER A 82 -23.15 -5.96 7.10
C SER A 82 -22.61 -6.77 8.28
N PRO A 83 -23.25 -6.69 9.48
CA PRO A 83 -22.91 -7.57 10.58
C PRO A 83 -23.06 -9.07 10.26
N ASP A 84 -23.93 -9.41 9.30
CA ASP A 84 -24.15 -10.78 8.85
C ASP A 84 -23.14 -11.23 7.79
N SER A 85 -22.24 -10.34 7.37
CA SER A 85 -21.17 -10.66 6.43
C SER A 85 -20.14 -11.59 7.07
N PRO A 86 -19.49 -12.49 6.32
CA PRO A 86 -18.30 -13.18 6.79
C PRO A 86 -17.28 -12.20 7.35
N GLN A 87 -16.66 -12.55 8.48
CA GLN A 87 -15.67 -11.73 9.16
C GLN A 87 -14.22 -12.11 8.77
N TYR A 88 -14.06 -12.68 7.60
CA TYR A 88 -12.78 -13.03 6.98
C TYR A 88 -12.81 -12.67 5.49
N ILE A 89 -11.65 -12.55 4.89
CA ILE A 89 -11.48 -12.28 3.46
C ILE A 89 -11.21 -13.59 2.73
N SER A 90 -12.02 -13.86 1.69
CA SER A 90 -11.83 -15.00 0.80
C SER A 90 -12.16 -14.57 -0.63
N CYS A 91 -11.17 -14.00 -1.31
CA CYS A 91 -11.38 -13.45 -2.65
C CYS A 91 -11.70 -14.57 -3.65
N ASP A 92 -12.80 -14.40 -4.38
CA ASP A 92 -13.23 -15.31 -5.46
C ASP A 92 -12.45 -15.10 -6.74
N ILE A 93 -12.02 -13.85 -6.97
CA ILE A 93 -11.25 -13.46 -8.15
C ILE A 93 -10.12 -12.51 -7.72
N TYR A 94 -9.07 -12.39 -8.53
CA TYR A 94 -8.11 -11.31 -8.33
C TYR A 94 -8.60 -9.99 -8.96
N SER A 95 -8.19 -8.85 -8.42
CA SER A 95 -8.50 -7.54 -8.98
C SER A 95 -7.30 -6.61 -8.99
N GLY A 96 -7.30 -5.68 -9.95
CA GLY A 96 -6.30 -4.62 -10.04
C GLY A 96 -6.89 -3.35 -10.63
N ARG A 97 -6.23 -2.19 -10.37
CA ARG A 97 -6.66 -0.90 -10.91
C ARG A 97 -5.54 -0.21 -11.69
N ILE A 98 -5.90 0.29 -12.87
CA ILE A 98 -5.07 1.19 -13.67
C ILE A 98 -5.80 2.52 -13.74
N LYS A 99 -5.40 3.46 -12.87
CA LYS A 99 -6.01 4.78 -12.77
C LYS A 99 -4.98 5.86 -13.00
N ALA A 100 -5.17 6.64 -14.06
CA ALA A 100 -4.36 7.80 -14.36
C ALA A 100 -4.81 9.03 -13.55
N GLN A 101 -3.88 9.90 -13.21
CA GLN A 101 -4.16 11.15 -12.53
C GLN A 101 -4.08 12.33 -13.50
N LYS A 102 -5.17 13.10 -13.60
CA LYS A 102 -5.23 14.27 -14.50
C LYS A 102 -4.15 15.31 -14.21
N ALA A 103 -3.68 15.38 -12.97
CA ALA A 103 -2.60 16.30 -12.57
C ALA A 103 -1.27 16.03 -13.30
N TYR A 104 -1.06 14.79 -13.81
CA TYR A 104 0.17 14.41 -14.51
C TYR A 104 0.00 14.36 -16.03
N GLY A 105 -1.03 15.00 -16.57
CA GLY A 105 -1.27 15.10 -18.00
C GLY A 105 -2.43 14.27 -18.51
N ASP A 106 -2.41 13.94 -19.81
CA ASP A 106 -3.46 13.19 -20.48
C ASP A 106 -3.60 11.79 -19.90
N PRO A 107 -4.75 11.42 -19.30
CA PRO A 107 -4.98 10.12 -18.69
C PRO A 107 -4.86 8.95 -19.67
N TYR A 108 -5.28 9.12 -20.92
CA TYR A 108 -5.20 8.07 -21.92
C TYR A 108 -3.77 7.74 -22.28
N LYS A 109 -2.92 8.77 -22.40
CA LYS A 109 -1.49 8.58 -22.64
C LYS A 109 -0.78 7.90 -21.47
N GLN A 110 -1.17 8.22 -20.23
CA GLN A 110 -0.61 7.56 -19.05
C GLN A 110 -0.96 6.08 -19.04
N ILE A 111 -2.23 5.74 -19.28
CA ILE A 111 -2.70 4.35 -19.35
C ILE A 111 -1.99 3.60 -20.50
N ALA A 112 -1.92 4.19 -21.69
CA ALA A 112 -1.25 3.58 -22.83
C ALA A 112 0.22 3.26 -22.53
N ARG A 113 0.97 4.20 -21.97
CA ARG A 113 2.38 3.98 -21.56
C ARG A 113 2.52 2.86 -20.54
N TYR A 114 1.60 2.78 -19.57
CA TYR A 114 1.62 1.70 -18.60
C TYR A 114 1.38 0.34 -19.28
N LEU A 115 0.39 0.25 -20.16
CA LEU A 115 0.09 -0.97 -20.90
C LEU A 115 1.23 -1.38 -21.84
N GLU A 116 1.87 -0.43 -22.53
CA GLU A 116 3.05 -0.67 -23.34
C GLU A 116 4.19 -1.27 -22.50
N LYS A 117 4.45 -0.68 -21.31
CA LYS A 117 5.42 -1.23 -20.36
C LYS A 117 5.05 -2.65 -19.93
N ALA A 118 3.83 -2.90 -19.53
CA ALA A 118 3.37 -4.21 -19.09
C ALA A 118 3.51 -5.28 -20.20
N VAL A 119 3.22 -4.90 -21.45
CA VAL A 119 3.40 -5.80 -22.60
C VAL A 119 4.88 -6.08 -22.86
N ALA A 120 5.75 -5.08 -22.74
CA ALA A 120 7.19 -5.26 -22.91
C ALA A 120 7.75 -6.23 -21.85
N GLU A 121 7.44 -6.01 -20.58
CA GLU A 121 7.85 -6.90 -19.48
C GLU A 121 7.38 -8.36 -19.69
N HIS A 122 6.16 -8.55 -20.17
CA HIS A 122 5.64 -9.88 -20.49
C HIS A 122 6.35 -10.57 -21.66
N ARG A 123 6.82 -9.79 -22.64
CA ARG A 123 7.52 -10.33 -23.81
C ARG A 123 8.98 -10.66 -23.53
N ASP A 124 9.64 -9.79 -22.78
CA ASP A 124 11.08 -9.86 -22.59
C ASP A 124 11.46 -10.86 -21.49
N ALA A 125 10.47 -11.40 -20.76
CA ALA A 125 10.65 -12.41 -19.72
C ALA A 125 11.80 -12.06 -18.77
N THR A 126 11.90 -10.77 -18.40
CA THR A 126 12.94 -10.29 -17.48
C THR A 126 12.80 -11.05 -16.16
N PRO A 127 13.86 -11.60 -15.59
CA PRO A 127 13.76 -12.26 -14.29
C PRO A 127 13.22 -11.29 -13.26
N PHE A 128 12.20 -11.70 -12.50
CA PHE A 128 11.69 -10.95 -11.35
C PHE A 128 12.62 -11.24 -10.17
N ASP A 129 13.73 -10.52 -10.09
CA ASP A 129 14.82 -10.87 -9.18
C ASP A 129 15.43 -9.67 -8.40
N GLN A 130 14.99 -8.44 -8.67
CA GLN A 130 15.45 -7.24 -7.99
C GLN A 130 14.38 -6.71 -7.04
N PHE A 131 14.59 -6.88 -5.75
CA PHE A 131 13.64 -6.49 -4.71
C PHE A 131 14.23 -5.46 -3.75
N VAL A 132 13.47 -4.42 -3.45
CA VAL A 132 13.81 -3.44 -2.41
C VAL A 132 12.69 -3.35 -1.39
N SER A 133 12.98 -3.61 -0.14
CA SER A 133 12.09 -3.37 0.99
C SER A 133 12.61 -2.22 1.83
N TYR A 134 11.73 -1.28 2.15
CA TYR A 134 12.03 -0.15 3.01
C TYR A 134 11.05 -0.09 4.19
N THR A 135 11.59 -0.03 5.40
CA THR A 135 10.83 0.25 6.61
C THR A 135 11.23 1.60 7.17
N GLY A 136 10.33 2.54 7.09
CA GLY A 136 10.49 3.90 7.55
C GLY A 136 10.21 4.06 9.04
N HIS A 137 10.30 5.30 9.49
CA HIS A 137 9.92 5.72 10.83
C HIS A 137 8.49 6.25 10.82
N GLY A 138 7.70 5.85 11.84
CA GLY A 138 6.38 6.43 12.08
C GLY A 138 6.45 7.74 12.88
N SER A 139 5.33 8.40 12.99
CA SER A 139 5.19 9.60 13.81
C SER A 139 5.09 9.31 15.31
N TYR A 140 4.95 8.05 15.71
CA TYR A 140 4.80 7.61 17.11
C TYR A 140 6.03 6.86 17.59
N SER A 141 6.39 7.06 18.86
CA SER A 141 7.61 6.52 19.47
C SER A 141 7.71 4.99 19.43
N ASN A 142 6.60 4.28 19.59
CA ASN A 142 6.56 2.83 19.60
C ASN A 142 6.56 2.19 18.20
N SER A 143 6.32 2.95 17.15
CA SER A 143 6.28 2.45 15.77
C SER A 143 7.62 1.87 15.31
N LEU A 144 8.72 2.37 15.87
CA LEU A 144 10.05 1.90 15.52
C LEU A 144 10.26 0.40 15.84
N ILE A 145 9.73 -0.06 16.98
CA ILE A 145 9.83 -1.46 17.41
C ILE A 145 8.86 -2.34 16.61
N ALA A 146 7.59 -1.93 16.54
CA ALA A 146 6.56 -2.68 15.83
C ALA A 146 6.93 -2.91 14.35
N TRP A 147 7.44 -1.87 13.69
CA TRP A 147 7.82 -1.97 12.28
C TRP A 147 9.10 -2.77 12.05
N ARG A 148 9.99 -2.77 13.01
CA ARG A 148 11.15 -3.67 12.97
C ARG A 148 10.69 -5.14 12.95
N ASP A 149 9.74 -5.49 13.79
CA ASP A 149 9.26 -6.87 13.92
C ASP A 149 8.44 -7.28 12.67
N GLU A 150 7.60 -6.40 12.13
CA GLU A 150 6.94 -6.63 10.84
C GLU A 150 7.93 -6.75 9.68
N GLN A 151 8.96 -5.94 9.65
CA GLN A 151 9.98 -6.08 8.62
C GLN A 151 10.75 -7.38 8.74
N GLN A 152 11.00 -7.86 9.93
CA GLN A 152 11.62 -9.17 10.11
C GLN A 152 10.75 -10.27 9.48
N LEU A 153 9.44 -10.20 9.66
CA LEU A 153 8.51 -11.13 9.06
C LEU A 153 8.52 -11.04 7.51
N LEU A 154 8.55 -9.83 6.96
CA LEU A 154 8.71 -9.62 5.52
C LEU A 154 10.05 -10.16 5.01
N ASP A 155 11.14 -9.93 5.73
CA ASP A 155 12.46 -10.46 5.40
C ASP A 155 12.46 -11.99 5.36
N GLU A 156 11.80 -12.64 6.31
CA GLU A 156 11.68 -14.08 6.34
C GLU A 156 10.89 -14.65 5.16
N GLN A 157 9.80 -13.98 4.78
CA GLN A 157 8.95 -14.41 3.67
C GLN A 157 9.57 -14.13 2.31
N PHE A 158 9.99 -12.89 2.07
CA PHE A 158 10.54 -12.47 0.78
C PHE A 158 12.01 -12.81 0.61
N GLY A 159 12.80 -12.84 1.68
CA GLY A 159 14.20 -13.23 1.64
C GLY A 159 14.42 -14.65 1.10
N ASN A 160 13.50 -15.56 1.38
CA ASN A 160 13.55 -16.91 0.82
C ASN A 160 13.29 -16.95 -0.70
N VAL A 161 12.50 -16.03 -1.21
CA VAL A 161 12.20 -15.92 -2.64
C VAL A 161 13.35 -15.23 -3.37
N PHE A 162 13.76 -14.06 -2.90
CA PHE A 162 14.76 -13.22 -3.56
C PHE A 162 16.21 -13.57 -3.19
N SER A 163 16.48 -14.21 -2.06
CA SER A 163 17.84 -14.63 -1.69
C SER A 163 18.43 -15.66 -2.66
N ARG A 164 17.59 -16.42 -3.35
CA ARG A 164 18.04 -17.34 -4.40
C ARG A 164 18.59 -16.63 -5.63
N THR A 165 18.17 -15.41 -5.85
CA THR A 165 18.57 -14.54 -6.96
C THR A 165 19.63 -13.50 -6.55
N HIS A 166 19.99 -13.43 -5.27
CA HIS A 166 21.03 -12.57 -4.67
C HIS A 166 20.73 -11.06 -4.68
N ASN A 167 19.51 -10.64 -4.98
CA ASN A 167 19.19 -9.25 -5.28
C ASN A 167 18.10 -8.63 -4.39
N ALA A 168 17.89 -9.19 -3.20
CA ALA A 168 17.03 -8.58 -2.19
C ALA A 168 17.81 -7.55 -1.36
N LYS A 169 17.25 -6.35 -1.22
CA LYS A 169 17.80 -5.27 -0.42
C LYS A 169 16.80 -4.77 0.59
N PHE A 170 17.15 -4.86 1.86
CA PHE A 170 16.33 -4.45 2.99
C PHE A 170 16.91 -3.21 3.67
N LEU A 171 16.21 -2.08 3.57
CA LEU A 171 16.59 -0.81 4.16
C LEU A 171 15.73 -0.55 5.40
N ARG A 172 16.36 -0.34 6.54
CA ARG A 172 15.70 -0.16 7.84
C ARG A 172 16.13 1.12 8.51
N TYR A 173 15.20 2.01 8.74
CA TYR A 173 15.47 3.26 9.43
C TYR A 173 16.20 3.06 10.78
N SER A 174 15.78 2.09 11.58
CA SER A 174 16.35 1.84 12.92
C SER A 174 17.76 1.29 12.91
N MET A 175 18.27 0.82 11.78
CA MET A 175 19.55 0.12 11.67
C MET A 175 20.58 0.83 10.79
N GLN A 176 20.15 1.81 10.02
CA GLN A 176 20.99 2.46 9.02
C GLN A 176 20.89 3.98 9.15
N PRO A 177 21.95 4.65 9.62
CA PRO A 177 21.91 6.10 9.80
C PRO A 177 21.73 6.88 8.49
N PHE A 178 22.08 6.29 7.35
CA PHE A 178 22.02 6.92 6.03
C PHE A 178 20.95 6.29 5.12
N VAL A 179 19.84 5.84 5.73
CA VAL A 179 18.83 5.08 5.04
C VAL A 179 18.05 5.86 3.98
N LYS A 180 17.80 7.16 4.22
CA LYS A 180 17.07 8.02 3.28
C LYS A 180 17.83 8.16 1.95
N GLU A 181 19.10 8.42 2.01
CA GLU A 181 19.98 8.54 0.85
C GLU A 181 20.14 7.20 0.13
N SER A 182 20.21 6.13 0.90
CA SER A 182 20.20 4.77 0.34
C SER A 182 18.91 4.49 -0.40
N LEU A 183 17.76 4.82 0.18
CA LEU A 183 16.46 4.66 -0.47
C LEU A 183 16.37 5.49 -1.76
N ILE A 184 16.76 6.78 -1.73
CA ILE A 184 16.75 7.64 -2.90
C ILE A 184 17.59 7.05 -4.04
N ARG A 185 18.72 6.42 -3.71
CA ARG A 185 19.57 5.74 -4.69
C ARG A 185 18.88 4.53 -5.29
N GLU A 186 18.24 3.70 -4.47
CA GLU A 186 17.53 2.50 -4.95
C GLU A 186 16.32 2.85 -5.81
N VAL A 187 15.52 3.85 -5.42
CA VAL A 187 14.35 4.31 -6.19
C VAL A 187 14.73 4.84 -7.59
N ARG A 188 15.98 5.27 -7.78
CA ARG A 188 16.48 5.77 -9.07
C ARG A 188 17.06 4.69 -9.97
N ARG A 189 17.12 3.47 -9.51
CA ARG A 189 17.57 2.35 -10.34
C ARG A 189 16.49 1.98 -11.36
N ASP A 190 16.92 1.63 -12.56
CA ASP A 190 16.03 1.22 -13.64
C ASP A 190 15.76 -0.29 -13.64
N ASP A 191 16.49 -1.05 -12.81
CA ASP A 191 16.48 -2.51 -12.76
C ASP A 191 15.76 -3.09 -11.54
N VAL A 192 15.00 -2.28 -10.78
CA VAL A 192 14.23 -2.78 -9.63
C VAL A 192 12.85 -3.24 -10.07
N ASP A 193 12.55 -4.51 -9.83
CA ASP A 193 11.29 -5.13 -10.22
C ASP A 193 10.17 -4.84 -9.23
N MET A 194 10.47 -4.86 -7.93
CA MET A 194 9.50 -4.64 -6.87
C MET A 194 10.07 -3.82 -5.72
N MET A 195 9.28 -2.86 -5.27
CA MET A 195 9.55 -2.09 -4.05
C MET A 195 8.39 -2.23 -3.07
N VAL A 196 8.71 -2.53 -1.81
CA VAL A 196 7.76 -2.53 -0.70
C VAL A 196 8.12 -1.44 0.29
N PHE A 197 7.18 -0.55 0.55
CA PHE A 197 7.33 0.52 1.54
C PHE A 197 6.42 0.28 2.72
N HIS A 198 7.01 0.18 3.90
CA HIS A 198 6.30 0.09 5.16
C HIS A 198 6.58 1.34 5.99
N GLU A 199 5.68 2.30 5.94
CA GLU A 199 5.88 3.62 6.53
C GLU A 199 4.55 4.35 6.78
N HIS A 200 4.57 5.38 7.61
CA HIS A 200 3.45 6.30 7.70
C HIS A 200 3.35 7.18 6.47
N GLY A 201 2.12 7.39 5.99
CA GLY A 201 1.82 8.25 4.87
C GLY A 201 0.61 9.15 5.11
N MET A 202 0.54 10.19 4.31
CA MET A 202 -0.63 11.03 4.10
C MET A 202 -0.94 11.08 2.60
N PRO A 203 -2.10 11.55 2.15
CA PRO A 203 -2.46 11.56 0.73
C PRO A 203 -1.44 12.18 -0.22
N HIS A 204 -0.57 13.05 0.29
CA HIS A 204 0.41 13.80 -0.48
C HIS A 204 1.82 13.80 0.12
N ARG A 205 2.07 12.94 1.12
CA ARG A 205 3.36 12.90 1.84
C ARG A 205 3.64 11.51 2.37
N GLN A 206 4.90 11.09 2.31
CA GLN A 206 5.41 9.87 2.93
C GLN A 206 6.45 10.23 4.00
N TYR A 207 6.44 9.50 5.11
CA TYR A 207 7.36 9.70 6.22
C TYR A 207 8.50 8.69 6.14
N LEU A 208 9.52 9.02 5.34
CA LEU A 208 10.65 8.14 5.10
C LEU A 208 11.51 7.99 6.35
N SER A 209 11.82 9.10 7.03
CA SER A 209 12.58 9.09 8.29
C SER A 209 12.28 10.34 9.10
N GLY A 210 12.52 10.28 10.41
CA GLY A 210 12.47 11.46 11.29
C GLY A 210 13.66 12.39 11.13
N THR A 211 14.72 11.95 10.46
CA THR A 211 15.92 12.76 10.25
C THR A 211 15.78 13.66 9.03
N PRO A 212 16.22 14.92 9.10
CA PRO A 212 16.33 15.78 7.92
C PRO A 212 17.35 15.19 6.93
N TYR A 213 17.28 15.67 5.69
CA TYR A 213 18.33 15.38 4.71
C TYR A 213 19.66 15.98 5.20
N VAL A 214 20.73 15.21 5.12
CA VAL A 214 22.08 15.60 5.51
C VAL A 214 23.09 15.22 4.41
N GLU A 215 24.16 15.96 4.31
CA GLU A 215 25.15 15.78 3.23
C GLU A 215 26.19 14.71 3.55
N SER A 216 26.40 14.40 4.84
CA SER A 216 27.38 13.41 5.26
C SER A 216 26.79 12.24 6.03
N ALA A 217 27.46 11.09 5.99
CA ALA A 217 27.08 9.92 6.77
C ALA A 217 27.25 10.17 8.29
N GLU A 218 28.22 10.98 8.67
CA GLU A 218 28.48 11.34 10.07
C GLU A 218 27.34 12.19 10.63
N ASP A 219 26.86 13.18 9.88
CA ASP A 219 25.73 14.01 10.28
C ASP A 219 24.43 13.18 10.37
N ALA A 220 24.22 12.28 9.44
CA ALA A 220 23.08 11.37 9.47
C ALA A 220 23.13 10.44 10.70
N ALA A 221 24.31 9.91 11.04
CA ALA A 221 24.50 9.07 12.21
C ALA A 221 24.26 9.86 13.51
N ALA A 222 24.75 11.09 13.59
CA ALA A 222 24.55 11.96 14.74
C ALA A 222 23.08 12.31 14.95
N GLU A 223 22.36 12.63 13.88
CA GLU A 223 20.92 12.93 13.93
C GLU A 223 20.08 11.70 14.30
N MET A 224 20.41 10.54 13.76
CA MET A 224 19.79 9.27 14.13
C MET A 224 19.95 9.00 15.63
N GLN A 225 21.17 9.14 16.16
CA GLN A 225 21.45 8.94 17.58
C GLN A 225 20.70 9.94 18.48
N ARG A 226 20.50 11.16 18.02
CA ARG A 226 19.69 12.17 18.70
C ARG A 226 18.24 11.74 18.76
N SER A 227 17.66 11.38 17.63
CA SER A 227 16.27 10.93 17.51
C SER A 227 15.98 9.69 18.36
N LEU A 228 16.88 8.70 18.38
CA LEU A 228 16.75 7.50 19.22
C LEU A 228 16.80 7.85 20.73
N ARG A 229 17.65 8.78 21.13
CA ARG A 229 17.71 9.25 22.53
C ARG A 229 16.45 10.00 22.95
N GLU A 230 15.87 10.79 22.06
CA GLU A 230 14.59 11.48 22.32
C GLU A 230 13.45 10.49 22.46
N LEU A 231 13.38 9.47 21.60
CA LEU A 231 12.39 8.40 21.69
C LEU A 231 12.48 7.66 23.02
N ALA A 232 13.69 7.29 23.45
CA ALA A 232 13.91 6.58 24.70
C ALA A 232 13.57 7.39 25.97
N ARG A 233 13.42 8.72 25.86
CA ARG A 233 13.04 9.61 26.97
C ARG A 233 11.55 9.85 27.09
N ARG A 234 10.75 9.42 26.12
CA ARG A 234 9.30 9.61 26.15
C ARG A 234 8.65 8.59 27.09
N PRO A 235 7.73 9.02 27.99
CA PRO A 235 7.02 8.11 28.86
C PRO A 235 6.17 7.14 28.00
N GLY A 236 6.38 5.84 28.19
CA GLY A 236 5.60 4.80 27.49
C GLY A 236 6.30 4.20 26.25
N SER A 237 7.58 4.48 26.02
CA SER A 237 8.39 3.78 25.02
C SER A 237 9.01 2.51 25.58
#